data_58d2424d08fb118e0e72397f882c1133
#
_entry.id   58d2424d08fb118e0e72397f882c1133
#
_cell.length_a   1.000
_cell.length_b   1.000
_cell.length_c   1.000
_cell.angle_alpha   90.00
_cell.angle_beta   90.00
_cell.angle_gamma   90.00
#
_symmetry.space_group_name_H-M   'P 1'
#
loop_
_entity.id
_entity.type
_entity.pdbx_description
1 polymer ?
#
loop_
_entity_poly.entity_id
_entity_poly.type
_entity_poly.pdbx_seq_one_letter_code
_entity_poly.pdbx_strand_id
1 'polypeptide(L)'
;LVRLIPLLHYYYLWLISGTYEDIINSIRSPGSLLYDIRLVFNDIKNIKLMLIKCKKEFVRNSFKLPIPDEKYYLCKMPVQFITIKDFVNSSIIEKLNANDISGAIKELGGKTDTENNMIELISRDLNTDIDNKTKEIDYVTTLILPSEIKIQKINKLNNELNNLKDKLNNLKNRISELSNKTCPICYDLLDKPILLKCTHSYCGMCLINWIKNKNNPKCPECRYDINTDDMVAITNKENDINENILLSKIDTLINIIKNKPNGKFLVFSKFENAFFKIIDKLKESNIIYGELKGNTSHMMNILNDFKKSNIKVILLNTYHAGSGIDISFATDVIIFHTMGLYKNQAVGRAQRVGRIDKLYIHNLCYQQEMPT
;
A
#
# COMPACT_ATOMS: atom_id res chain seq x y z
N LEU A 1 30.14 0.20 14.40
CA LEU A 1 30.62 -1.08 13.83
C LEU A 1 31.42 -0.85 12.54
N VAL A 2 30.97 0.03 11.63
CA VAL A 2 31.58 0.29 10.32
C VAL A 2 33.03 0.83 10.43
N ARG A 3 33.36 1.59 11.47
CA ARG A 3 34.69 2.15 11.69
C ARG A 3 35.70 1.17 12.31
N LEU A 4 35.24 0.00 12.80
CA LEU A 4 36.12 -1.00 13.45
C LEU A 4 36.69 -2.04 12.47
N ILE A 5 36.10 -2.22 11.29
CA ILE A 5 36.51 -3.23 10.32
C ILE A 5 37.92 -3.02 9.78
N PRO A 6 38.42 -1.78 9.49
CA PRO A 6 39.77 -1.55 9.05
C PRO A 6 40.85 -1.90 10.09
N LEU A 7 40.44 -2.05 11.36
CA LEU A 7 41.37 -2.39 12.47
C LEU A 7 41.49 -3.90 12.72
N LEU A 8 40.68 -4.70 12.03
CA LEU A 8 40.70 -6.17 12.18
C LEU A 8 41.61 -6.79 11.11
N HIS A 9 42.63 -7.51 11.53
CA HIS A 9 43.40 -8.37 10.64
C HIS A 9 42.59 -9.64 10.37
N TYR A 10 42.24 -9.88 9.10
CA TYR A 10 41.49 -11.06 8.67
C TYR A 10 42.10 -11.65 7.39
N TYR A 11 42.09 -12.98 7.31
CA TYR A 11 42.46 -13.69 6.07
C TYR A 11 41.27 -13.85 5.15
N TYR A 12 40.05 -13.96 5.73
CA TYR A 12 38.78 -14.14 5.00
C TYR A 12 37.70 -13.31 5.64
N LEU A 13 36.93 -12.63 4.82
CA LEU A 13 35.73 -11.88 5.22
C LEU A 13 34.46 -12.53 4.65
N TRP A 14 33.59 -12.99 5.53
CA TRP A 14 32.28 -13.54 5.15
C TRP A 14 31.18 -12.55 5.47
N LEU A 15 30.43 -12.12 4.44
CA LEU A 15 29.26 -11.27 4.58
C LEU A 15 28.01 -12.16 4.50
N ILE A 16 27.27 -12.27 5.60
CA ILE A 16 26.06 -13.10 5.68
C ILE A 16 24.83 -12.19 5.65
N SER A 17 23.97 -12.40 4.64
CA SER A 17 22.74 -11.64 4.49
C SER A 17 21.62 -12.51 3.90
N GLY A 18 20.40 -12.32 4.38
CA GLY A 18 19.18 -12.90 3.78
C GLY A 18 18.66 -12.09 2.58
N THR A 19 19.11 -10.84 2.43
CA THR A 19 18.64 -9.88 1.39
C THR A 19 19.85 -9.24 0.70
N TYR A 20 20.64 -10.05 0.00
CA TYR A 20 21.88 -9.58 -0.64
C TYR A 20 21.62 -8.58 -1.78
N GLU A 21 20.44 -8.60 -2.40
CA GLU A 21 20.04 -7.63 -3.42
C GLU A 21 20.02 -6.20 -2.88
N ASP A 22 19.56 -6.01 -1.64
CA ASP A 22 19.59 -4.69 -0.97
C ASP A 22 21.03 -4.23 -0.69
N ILE A 23 21.91 -5.18 -0.38
CA ILE A 23 23.35 -4.90 -0.20
C ILE A 23 23.95 -4.39 -1.50
N ILE A 24 23.68 -5.05 -2.63
CA ILE A 24 24.16 -4.65 -3.96
C ILE A 24 23.68 -3.24 -4.32
N ASN A 25 22.42 -2.92 -4.02
CA ASN A 25 21.86 -1.61 -4.27
C ASN A 25 22.44 -0.52 -3.34
N SER A 26 22.79 -0.87 -2.11
CA SER A 26 23.38 0.06 -1.11
C SER A 26 24.86 0.37 -1.35
N ILE A 27 25.60 -0.42 -2.15
CA ILE A 27 27.00 -0.14 -2.51
C ILE A 27 27.16 1.23 -3.20
N ARG A 28 26.11 1.74 -3.82
CA ARG A 28 26.11 3.04 -4.48
C ARG A 28 26.01 4.23 -3.52
N SER A 29 25.68 4.00 -2.26
CA SER A 29 25.49 5.05 -1.27
C SER A 29 26.79 5.36 -0.53
N PRO A 30 27.29 6.62 -0.54
CA PRO A 30 28.44 7.02 0.25
C PRO A 30 28.20 6.72 1.74
N GLY A 31 29.21 6.18 2.42
CA GLY A 31 29.13 5.83 3.85
C GLY A 31 28.55 4.45 4.15
N SER A 32 28.16 3.65 3.15
CA SER A 32 27.83 2.25 3.37
C SER A 32 29.12 1.43 3.62
N LEU A 33 29.01 0.38 4.45
CA LEU A 33 30.12 -0.55 4.73
C LEU A 33 30.78 -1.09 3.45
N LEU A 34 30.00 -1.28 2.40
CA LEU A 34 30.45 -1.87 1.14
C LEU A 34 30.99 -0.82 0.16
N TYR A 35 30.81 0.47 0.44
CA TYR A 35 31.37 1.54 -0.39
C TYR A 35 32.91 1.50 -0.37
N ASP A 36 33.50 1.21 0.79
CA ASP A 36 34.94 1.11 0.96
C ASP A 36 35.51 -0.18 0.35
N ILE A 37 34.67 -1.20 0.16
CA ILE A 37 35.03 -2.48 -0.50
C ILE A 37 34.76 -2.41 -2.03
N ARG A 38 34.36 -1.25 -2.54
CA ARG A 38 33.97 -0.99 -3.92
C ARG A 38 35.03 -1.43 -4.96
N LEU A 39 36.31 -1.38 -4.61
CA LEU A 39 37.38 -1.81 -5.48
C LEU A 39 37.30 -3.32 -5.80
N VAL A 40 36.78 -4.12 -4.87
CA VAL A 40 36.61 -5.58 -5.04
C VAL A 40 35.28 -5.88 -5.77
N PHE A 41 34.28 -5.02 -5.62
CA PHE A 41 32.91 -5.22 -6.14
C PHE A 41 32.55 -4.28 -7.31
N ASN A 42 33.55 -3.89 -8.09
CA ASN A 42 33.35 -2.93 -9.20
C ASN A 42 32.36 -3.38 -10.28
N ASP A 43 32.06 -4.69 -10.37
CA ASP A 43 31.07 -5.23 -11.32
C ASP A 43 30.08 -6.13 -10.58
N ILE A 44 28.79 -5.91 -10.86
CA ILE A 44 27.68 -6.76 -10.38
C ILE A 44 27.89 -8.23 -10.77
N LYS A 45 28.57 -8.51 -11.91
CA LYS A 45 28.91 -9.86 -12.33
C LYS A 45 29.87 -10.52 -11.35
N ASN A 46 30.88 -9.79 -10.85
CA ASN A 46 31.86 -10.31 -9.88
C ASN A 46 31.22 -10.61 -8.54
N ILE A 47 30.25 -9.80 -8.10
CA ILE A 47 29.48 -10.06 -6.86
C ILE A 47 28.73 -11.38 -6.98
N LYS A 48 28.07 -11.64 -8.13
CA LYS A 48 27.33 -12.89 -8.35
C LYS A 48 28.23 -14.13 -8.32
N LEU A 49 29.49 -14.02 -8.77
CA LEU A 49 30.47 -15.11 -8.73
C LEU A 49 30.96 -15.41 -7.30
N MET A 50 31.01 -14.40 -6.43
CA MET A 50 31.39 -14.53 -5.02
C MET A 50 30.22 -14.96 -4.12
N LEU A 51 29.00 -15.02 -4.65
CA LEU A 51 27.80 -15.28 -3.88
C LEU A 51 27.56 -16.77 -3.72
N ILE A 52 27.69 -17.26 -2.49
CA ILE A 52 27.31 -18.64 -2.15
C ILE A 52 25.85 -18.64 -1.74
N LYS A 53 25.01 -19.27 -2.55
CA LYS A 53 23.56 -19.39 -2.32
C LYS A 53 23.12 -20.86 -2.34
N CYS A 54 22.47 -21.29 -1.27
CA CYS A 54 21.86 -22.60 -1.24
C CYS A 54 20.65 -22.68 -2.20
N LYS A 55 20.50 -23.79 -2.92
CA LYS A 55 19.32 -24.05 -3.74
C LYS A 55 18.07 -24.09 -2.83
N LYS A 56 16.97 -23.49 -3.28
CA LYS A 56 15.70 -23.46 -2.52
C LYS A 56 15.22 -24.85 -2.11
N GLU A 57 15.43 -25.84 -2.97
CA GLU A 57 15.10 -27.24 -2.71
C GLU A 57 15.96 -27.84 -1.58
N PHE A 58 17.26 -27.59 -1.58
CA PHE A 58 18.15 -28.01 -0.49
C PHE A 58 17.70 -27.39 0.84
N VAL A 59 17.40 -26.11 0.88
CA VAL A 59 16.91 -25.42 2.09
C VAL A 59 15.60 -26.04 2.57
N ARG A 60 14.65 -26.30 1.66
CA ARG A 60 13.36 -26.96 2.00
C ARG A 60 13.55 -28.34 2.58
N ASN A 61 14.47 -29.13 2.03
CA ASN A 61 14.75 -30.49 2.48
C ASN A 61 15.55 -30.53 3.80
N SER A 62 16.39 -29.50 4.05
CA SER A 62 17.17 -29.39 5.28
C SER A 62 16.34 -29.02 6.51
N PHE A 63 15.23 -28.29 6.30
CA PHE A 63 14.35 -27.82 7.37
C PHE A 63 12.90 -28.24 7.07
N LYS A 64 12.34 -29.12 7.89
CA LYS A 64 10.92 -29.53 7.80
C LYS A 64 10.01 -28.42 8.34
N LEU A 65 9.99 -27.26 7.66
CA LEU A 65 9.08 -26.17 8.00
C LEU A 65 7.72 -26.40 7.36
N PRO A 66 6.61 -26.31 8.12
CA PRO A 66 5.27 -26.34 7.56
C PRO A 66 5.09 -25.22 6.53
N ILE A 67 4.51 -25.54 5.39
CA ILE A 67 4.20 -24.53 4.36
C ILE A 67 3.11 -23.63 4.92
N PRO A 68 3.30 -22.30 4.95
CA PRO A 68 2.28 -21.36 5.39
C PRO A 68 1.00 -21.46 4.56
N ASP A 69 -0.14 -21.22 5.19
CA ASP A 69 -1.43 -21.05 4.50
C ASP A 69 -1.64 -19.58 4.19
N GLU A 70 -1.63 -19.23 2.90
CA GLU A 70 -1.71 -17.84 2.47
C GLU A 70 -3.06 -17.56 1.84
N LYS A 71 -3.77 -16.54 2.38
CA LYS A 71 -5.08 -16.09 1.90
C LYS A 71 -5.04 -14.63 1.53
N TYR A 72 -5.79 -14.26 0.51
CA TYR A 72 -5.97 -12.89 0.03
C TYR A 72 -7.42 -12.48 0.28
N TYR A 73 -7.60 -11.34 0.91
CA TYR A 73 -8.91 -10.78 1.23
C TYR A 73 -9.11 -9.51 0.41
N LEU A 74 -10.08 -9.55 -0.50
CA LEU A 74 -10.48 -8.36 -1.23
C LEU A 74 -11.23 -7.42 -0.29
N CYS A 75 -10.74 -6.19 -0.15
CA CYS A 75 -11.30 -5.18 0.74
C CYS A 75 -11.88 -4.01 -0.05
N LYS A 76 -12.89 -3.36 0.53
CA LYS A 76 -13.50 -2.16 -0.03
C LYS A 76 -12.52 -0.99 0.01
N MET A 77 -12.27 -0.39 -1.15
CA MET A 77 -11.46 0.84 -1.24
C MET A 77 -12.34 2.06 -0.91
N PRO A 78 -11.84 3.03 -0.13
CA PRO A 78 -12.52 4.31 0.07
C PRO A 78 -12.78 5.04 -1.26
N VAL A 79 -13.96 5.65 -1.40
CA VAL A 79 -14.36 6.33 -2.64
C VAL A 79 -13.40 7.46 -3.00
N GLN A 80 -12.92 8.20 -1.99
CA GLN A 80 -11.96 9.28 -2.15
C GLN A 80 -10.66 8.79 -2.82
N PHE A 81 -10.19 7.59 -2.46
CA PHE A 81 -8.99 7.00 -3.06
C PHE A 81 -9.22 6.61 -4.53
N ILE A 82 -10.41 6.10 -4.85
CA ILE A 82 -10.78 5.82 -6.25
C ILE A 82 -10.73 7.09 -7.09
N THR A 83 -11.20 8.22 -6.53
CA THR A 83 -11.25 9.50 -7.22
C THR A 83 -9.86 10.04 -7.56
N ILE A 84 -8.89 9.90 -6.65
CA ILE A 84 -7.58 10.57 -6.75
C ILE A 84 -6.45 9.68 -7.27
N LYS A 85 -6.60 8.36 -7.27
CA LYS A 85 -5.51 7.40 -7.60
C LYS A 85 -4.82 7.65 -8.94
N ASP A 86 -5.54 8.16 -9.95
CA ASP A 86 -5.02 8.40 -11.29
C ASP A 86 -4.25 9.74 -11.40
N PHE A 87 -4.26 10.56 -10.34
CA PHE A 87 -3.68 11.90 -10.29
C PHE A 87 -2.46 11.99 -9.38
N VAL A 88 -2.12 10.92 -8.67
CA VAL A 88 -1.05 10.88 -7.68
C VAL A 88 0.02 9.88 -8.08
N ASN A 89 1.24 10.05 -7.55
CA ASN A 89 2.36 9.16 -7.80
C ASN A 89 2.23 7.82 -7.04
N SER A 90 3.07 6.84 -7.40
CA SER A 90 3.06 5.51 -6.80
C SER A 90 3.34 5.51 -5.29
N SER A 91 4.14 6.45 -4.78
CA SER A 91 4.44 6.58 -3.35
C SER A 91 3.19 6.97 -2.56
N ILE A 92 2.41 7.92 -3.08
CA ILE A 92 1.14 8.33 -2.46
C ILE A 92 0.12 7.20 -2.53
N ILE A 93 0.03 6.48 -3.66
CA ILE A 93 -0.84 5.30 -3.78
C ILE A 93 -0.48 4.25 -2.72
N GLU A 94 0.80 3.98 -2.49
CA GLU A 94 1.24 3.01 -1.49
C GLU A 94 0.80 3.42 -0.06
N LYS A 95 0.91 4.70 0.28
CA LYS A 95 0.43 5.25 1.56
C LYS A 95 -1.10 5.14 1.69
N LEU A 96 -1.84 5.46 0.63
CA LEU A 96 -3.30 5.30 0.61
C LEU A 96 -3.72 3.83 0.75
N ASN A 97 -3.02 2.90 0.10
CA ASN A 97 -3.26 1.46 0.24
C ASN A 97 -3.02 0.98 1.68
N ALA A 98 -2.08 1.61 2.38
CA ALA A 98 -1.83 1.37 3.80
C ALA A 98 -2.78 2.14 4.74
N ASN A 99 -3.73 2.93 4.20
CA ASN A 99 -4.58 3.84 4.97
C ASN A 99 -3.79 4.91 5.77
N ASP A 100 -2.58 5.26 5.30
CA ASP A 100 -1.75 6.35 5.83
C ASP A 100 -2.13 7.67 5.14
N ILE A 101 -3.30 8.19 5.50
CA ILE A 101 -3.86 9.42 4.92
C ILE A 101 -3.00 10.63 5.27
N SER A 102 -2.56 10.74 6.52
CA SER A 102 -1.71 11.85 6.97
C SER A 102 -0.35 11.87 6.26
N GLY A 103 0.26 10.72 6.05
CA GLY A 103 1.49 10.59 5.27
C GLY A 103 1.30 10.96 3.79
N ALA A 104 0.17 10.62 3.19
CA ALA A 104 -0.19 10.99 1.83
C ALA A 104 -0.41 12.50 1.69
N ILE A 105 -1.17 13.12 2.60
CA ILE A 105 -1.39 14.58 2.66
C ILE A 105 -0.07 15.33 2.84
N LYS A 106 0.81 14.85 3.72
CA LYS A 106 2.11 15.48 3.97
C LYS A 106 3.02 15.43 2.74
N GLU A 107 3.01 14.33 1.98
CA GLU A 107 3.77 14.22 0.74
C GLU A 107 3.22 15.16 -0.35
N LEU A 108 1.92 15.44 -0.36
CA LEU A 108 1.28 16.46 -1.18
C LEU A 108 1.51 17.90 -0.67
N GLY A 109 2.33 18.09 0.38
CA GLY A 109 2.65 19.40 0.95
C GLY A 109 1.53 20.00 1.81
N GLY A 110 0.57 19.20 2.27
CA GLY A 110 -0.52 19.63 3.14
C GLY A 110 -0.17 19.62 4.62
N LYS A 111 -0.98 20.32 5.42
CA LYS A 111 -0.80 20.46 6.88
C LYS A 111 -1.91 19.82 7.71
N THR A 112 -3.00 19.38 7.11
CA THR A 112 -4.19 18.84 7.82
C THR A 112 -4.46 17.39 7.38
N ASP A 113 -5.08 16.63 8.26
CA ASP A 113 -5.30 15.18 8.12
C ASP A 113 -6.70 14.83 7.57
N THR A 114 -7.35 15.74 6.85
CA THR A 114 -8.68 15.50 6.30
C THR A 114 -8.62 15.01 4.84
N GLU A 115 -9.45 14.03 4.48
CA GLU A 115 -9.50 13.47 3.13
C GLU A 115 -9.88 14.52 2.06
N ASN A 116 -10.72 15.50 2.41
CA ASN A 116 -11.08 16.61 1.52
C ASN A 116 -9.86 17.48 1.17
N ASN A 117 -8.91 17.60 2.08
CA ASN A 117 -7.70 18.37 1.87
C ASN A 117 -6.77 17.76 0.80
N MET A 118 -6.78 16.44 0.62
CA MET A 118 -6.02 15.80 -0.46
C MET A 118 -6.49 16.27 -1.85
N ILE A 119 -7.79 16.37 -2.05
CA ILE A 119 -8.37 16.83 -3.32
C ILE A 119 -7.96 18.28 -3.61
N GLU A 120 -8.03 19.15 -2.59
CA GLU A 120 -7.59 20.54 -2.69
C GLU A 120 -6.10 20.65 -3.00
N LEU A 121 -5.27 19.83 -2.36
CA LEU A 121 -3.83 19.80 -2.58
C LEU A 121 -3.48 19.34 -3.99
N ILE A 122 -4.10 18.28 -4.48
CA ILE A 122 -3.89 17.78 -5.84
C ILE A 122 -4.32 18.84 -6.88
N SER A 123 -5.45 19.50 -6.62
CA SER A 123 -5.91 20.59 -7.50
C SER A 123 -4.93 21.76 -7.54
N ARG A 124 -4.33 22.11 -6.38
CA ARG A 124 -3.30 23.16 -6.28
C ARG A 124 -2.02 22.76 -7.01
N ASP A 125 -1.57 21.51 -6.83
CA ASP A 125 -0.35 21.01 -7.47
C ASP A 125 -0.51 20.97 -9.00
N LEU A 126 -1.65 20.50 -9.51
CA LEU A 126 -1.97 20.54 -10.93
C LEU A 126 -2.01 21.97 -11.49
N ASN A 127 -2.58 22.94 -10.74
CA ASN A 127 -2.55 24.35 -11.14
C ASN A 127 -1.12 24.90 -11.19
N THR A 128 -0.28 24.56 -10.19
CA THR A 128 1.13 24.94 -10.16
C THR A 128 1.90 24.39 -11.35
N ASP A 129 1.66 23.12 -11.71
CA ASP A 129 2.27 22.47 -12.87
C ASP A 129 1.84 23.13 -14.18
N ILE A 130 0.56 23.50 -14.30
CA ILE A 130 0.02 24.25 -15.45
C ILE A 130 0.72 25.61 -15.59
N ASP A 131 0.86 26.35 -14.47
CA ASP A 131 1.52 27.67 -14.46
C ASP A 131 3.01 27.56 -14.82
N ASN A 132 3.71 26.53 -14.29
CA ASN A 132 5.11 26.30 -14.59
C ASN A 132 5.29 25.92 -16.08
N LYS A 133 4.41 25.08 -16.62
CA LYS A 133 4.46 24.67 -18.03
C LYS A 133 4.13 25.84 -18.96
N THR A 134 3.23 26.74 -18.57
CA THR A 134 2.92 27.97 -19.31
C THR A 134 4.15 28.89 -19.35
N LYS A 135 4.82 29.11 -18.22
CA LYS A 135 6.07 29.89 -18.16
C LYS A 135 7.19 29.27 -19.02
N GLU A 136 7.27 27.92 -19.06
CA GLU A 136 8.25 27.22 -19.90
C GLU A 136 7.98 27.50 -21.39
N ILE A 137 6.72 27.49 -21.82
CA ILE A 137 6.32 27.82 -23.19
C ILE A 137 6.69 29.26 -23.50
N ASP A 138 6.36 30.21 -22.61
CA ASP A 138 6.70 31.62 -22.76
C ASP A 138 8.22 31.80 -22.87
N TYR A 139 9.00 31.14 -22.04
CA TYR A 139 10.47 31.17 -22.13
C TYR A 139 10.99 30.65 -23.47
N VAL A 140 10.48 29.49 -23.95
CA VAL A 140 10.89 28.91 -25.24
C VAL A 140 10.54 29.84 -26.41
N THR A 141 9.44 30.61 -26.30
CA THR A 141 9.06 31.59 -27.33
C THR A 141 10.03 32.76 -27.44
N THR A 142 10.72 33.14 -26.34
CA THR A 142 11.72 34.22 -26.34
C THR A 142 13.10 33.77 -26.82
N LEU A 143 13.37 32.46 -26.86
CA LEU A 143 14.66 31.91 -27.31
C LEU A 143 14.90 32.10 -28.82
N ILE A 144 16.13 32.41 -29.18
CA ILE A 144 16.61 32.47 -30.57
C ILE A 144 17.02 31.04 -30.94
N LEU A 145 16.08 30.27 -31.52
CA LEU A 145 16.28 28.90 -31.97
C LEU A 145 15.88 28.76 -33.45
N PRO A 146 16.42 27.78 -34.19
CA PRO A 146 15.95 27.45 -35.54
C PRO A 146 14.43 27.19 -35.52
N SER A 147 13.69 27.72 -36.48
CA SER A 147 12.22 27.74 -36.49
C SER A 147 11.60 26.36 -36.33
N GLU A 148 12.14 25.33 -36.98
CA GLU A 148 11.63 23.96 -36.90
C GLU A 148 11.77 23.36 -35.46
N ILE A 149 12.93 23.54 -34.85
CA ILE A 149 13.20 23.04 -33.50
C ILE A 149 12.31 23.77 -32.49
N LYS A 150 12.13 25.07 -32.66
CA LYS A 150 11.27 25.89 -31.81
C LYS A 150 9.82 25.43 -31.85
N ILE A 151 9.29 25.21 -33.07
CA ILE A 151 7.92 24.75 -33.31
C ILE A 151 7.70 23.36 -32.70
N GLN A 152 8.61 22.41 -32.92
CA GLN A 152 8.52 21.08 -32.36
C GLN A 152 8.49 21.11 -30.83
N LYS A 153 9.35 21.92 -30.20
CA LYS A 153 9.42 22.06 -28.76
C LYS A 153 8.16 22.69 -28.18
N ILE A 154 7.64 23.75 -28.80
CA ILE A 154 6.38 24.39 -28.38
C ILE A 154 5.21 23.43 -28.53
N ASN A 155 5.11 22.67 -29.62
CA ASN A 155 4.04 21.71 -29.82
C ASN A 155 4.06 20.60 -28.74
N LYS A 156 5.24 20.08 -28.39
CA LYS A 156 5.39 19.11 -27.33
C LYS A 156 4.90 19.67 -25.98
N LEU A 157 5.35 20.88 -25.63
CA LEU A 157 4.96 21.55 -24.39
C LEU A 157 3.45 21.85 -24.32
N ASN A 158 2.86 22.26 -25.46
CA ASN A 158 1.41 22.48 -25.54
C ASN A 158 0.62 21.19 -25.35
N ASN A 159 1.08 20.05 -25.89
CA ASN A 159 0.45 18.77 -25.65
C ASN A 159 0.51 18.36 -24.16
N GLU A 160 1.66 18.57 -23.51
CA GLU A 160 1.82 18.33 -22.08
C GLU A 160 0.90 19.25 -21.25
N LEU A 161 0.80 20.54 -21.62
CA LEU A 161 -0.09 21.50 -20.98
C LEU A 161 -1.57 21.12 -21.11
N ASN A 162 -1.99 20.68 -22.31
CA ASN A 162 -3.36 20.23 -22.54
C ASN A 162 -3.68 18.98 -21.70
N ASN A 163 -2.76 18.02 -21.61
CA ASN A 163 -2.92 16.85 -20.77
C ASN A 163 -3.08 17.20 -19.27
N LEU A 164 -2.36 18.22 -18.78
CA LEU A 164 -2.50 18.70 -17.40
C LEU A 164 -3.86 19.39 -17.17
N LYS A 165 -4.31 20.21 -18.14
CA LYS A 165 -5.63 20.85 -18.09
C LYS A 165 -6.76 19.82 -18.11
N ASP A 166 -6.65 18.78 -18.93
CA ASP A 166 -7.63 17.69 -19.00
C ASP A 166 -7.68 16.91 -17.68
N LYS A 167 -6.52 16.63 -17.07
CA LYS A 167 -6.46 16.01 -15.74
C LYS A 167 -7.18 16.85 -14.69
N LEU A 168 -6.92 18.16 -14.65
CA LEU A 168 -7.56 19.07 -13.69
C LEU A 168 -9.09 19.11 -13.90
N ASN A 169 -9.55 19.19 -15.14
CA ASN A 169 -10.97 19.18 -15.46
C ASN A 169 -11.62 17.86 -15.09
N ASN A 170 -10.99 16.73 -15.38
CA ASN A 170 -11.48 15.41 -14.99
C ASN A 170 -11.56 15.27 -13.45
N LEU A 171 -10.58 15.80 -12.71
CA LEU A 171 -10.63 15.81 -11.24
C LEU A 171 -11.81 16.66 -10.74
N LYS A 172 -11.99 17.88 -11.27
CA LYS A 172 -13.11 18.77 -10.91
C LYS A 172 -14.47 18.12 -11.21
N ASN A 173 -14.61 17.46 -12.36
CA ASN A 173 -15.83 16.75 -12.72
C ASN A 173 -16.11 15.60 -11.76
N ARG A 174 -15.11 14.79 -11.41
CA ARG A 174 -15.26 13.71 -10.42
C ARG A 174 -15.64 14.24 -9.03
N ILE A 175 -15.12 15.39 -8.62
CA ILE A 175 -15.50 16.03 -7.35
C ILE A 175 -16.94 16.53 -7.39
N SER A 176 -17.35 17.18 -8.48
CA SER A 176 -18.74 17.64 -8.64
C SER A 176 -19.75 16.49 -8.67
N GLU A 177 -19.39 15.36 -9.28
CA GLU A 177 -20.18 14.13 -9.27
C GLU A 177 -20.31 13.52 -7.87
N LEU A 178 -19.26 13.59 -7.05
CA LEU A 178 -19.32 13.16 -5.64
C LEU A 178 -20.14 14.10 -4.75
N SER A 179 -20.17 15.37 -5.08
CA SER A 179 -20.94 16.39 -4.34
C SER A 179 -22.41 16.48 -4.77
N ASN A 180 -22.73 16.14 -6.02
CA ASN A 180 -24.09 16.04 -6.53
C ASN A 180 -24.71 14.69 -6.12
N LYS A 181 -25.29 14.68 -4.92
CA LYS A 181 -25.92 13.49 -4.30
C LYS A 181 -27.25 13.08 -4.94
N THR A 182 -27.48 13.32 -6.22
CA THR A 182 -28.73 12.94 -6.92
C THR A 182 -28.47 11.74 -7.84
N CYS A 183 -29.40 10.82 -7.85
CA CYS A 183 -29.37 9.65 -8.72
C CYS A 183 -29.80 10.04 -10.16
N PRO A 184 -28.98 9.80 -11.19
CA PRO A 184 -29.32 10.15 -12.58
C PRO A 184 -30.49 9.33 -13.17
N ILE A 185 -30.98 8.31 -12.46
CA ILE A 185 -32.09 7.48 -12.90
C ILE A 185 -33.42 7.98 -12.33
N CYS A 186 -33.49 8.28 -11.02
CA CYS A 186 -34.74 8.75 -10.39
C CYS A 186 -34.76 10.25 -10.10
N TYR A 187 -33.63 10.93 -10.27
CA TYR A 187 -33.44 12.36 -9.99
C TYR A 187 -33.63 12.77 -8.52
N ASP A 188 -33.78 11.79 -7.63
CA ASP A 188 -33.84 12.00 -6.19
C ASP A 188 -32.44 11.90 -5.54
N LEU A 189 -32.35 12.25 -4.25
CA LEU A 189 -31.14 12.03 -3.45
C LEU A 189 -30.75 10.54 -3.51
N LEU A 190 -29.45 10.26 -3.58
CA LEU A 190 -28.94 8.90 -3.64
C LEU A 190 -29.32 8.11 -2.39
N ASP A 191 -30.22 7.11 -2.55
CA ASP A 191 -30.56 6.13 -1.52
C ASP A 191 -29.76 4.84 -1.75
N LYS A 192 -29.05 4.37 -0.70
CA LYS A 192 -28.18 3.19 -0.77
C LYS A 192 -27.33 3.17 -2.06
N PRO A 193 -26.47 4.17 -2.23
CA PRO A 193 -25.78 4.37 -3.49
C PRO A 193 -24.86 3.20 -3.86
N ILE A 194 -24.91 2.81 -5.13
CA ILE A 194 -23.97 1.88 -5.75
C ILE A 194 -23.06 2.67 -6.70
N LEU A 195 -21.75 2.54 -6.50
CA LEU A 195 -20.73 3.08 -7.39
C LEU A 195 -20.32 2.00 -8.38
N LEU A 196 -20.31 2.34 -9.66
CA LEU A 196 -19.74 1.49 -10.71
C LEU A 196 -18.24 1.72 -10.88
N LYS A 197 -17.55 0.78 -11.51
CA LYS A 197 -16.12 0.90 -11.85
C LYS A 197 -15.80 2.12 -12.74
N CYS A 198 -16.76 2.54 -13.56
CA CYS A 198 -16.67 3.78 -14.35
C CYS A 198 -16.90 5.06 -13.53
N THR A 199 -16.99 4.96 -12.21
CA THR A 199 -17.15 6.05 -11.24
C THR A 199 -18.53 6.71 -11.18
N HIS A 200 -19.52 6.27 -11.96
CA HIS A 200 -20.90 6.75 -11.88
C HIS A 200 -21.64 6.08 -10.73
N SER A 201 -22.49 6.83 -10.03
CA SER A 201 -23.22 6.37 -8.85
C SER A 201 -24.72 6.49 -9.04
N TYR A 202 -25.46 5.49 -8.54
CA TYR A 202 -26.90 5.36 -8.67
C TYR A 202 -27.50 4.85 -7.36
N CYS A 203 -28.78 5.12 -7.12
CA CYS A 203 -29.50 4.41 -6.06
C CYS A 203 -29.43 2.89 -6.31
N GLY A 204 -29.25 2.10 -5.25
CA GLY A 204 -29.14 0.65 -5.37
C GLY A 204 -30.30 0.02 -6.11
N MET A 205 -31.54 0.40 -5.76
CA MET A 205 -32.76 -0.09 -6.42
C MET A 205 -32.86 0.36 -7.87
N CYS A 206 -32.47 1.61 -8.17
CA CYS A 206 -32.52 2.12 -9.54
C CYS A 206 -31.55 1.33 -10.45
N LEU A 207 -30.32 1.07 -9.96
CA LEU A 207 -29.32 0.33 -10.72
C LEU A 207 -29.73 -1.15 -10.87
N ILE A 208 -30.20 -1.79 -9.83
CA ILE A 208 -30.71 -3.18 -9.88
C ILE A 208 -31.84 -3.30 -10.89
N ASN A 209 -32.79 -2.38 -10.90
CA ASN A 209 -33.90 -2.38 -11.87
C ASN A 209 -33.40 -2.12 -13.30
N TRP A 210 -32.38 -1.28 -13.47
CA TRP A 210 -31.76 -1.02 -14.76
C TRP A 210 -31.09 -2.27 -15.36
N ILE A 211 -30.49 -3.10 -14.52
CA ILE A 211 -29.72 -4.29 -14.89
C ILE A 211 -30.61 -5.50 -15.13
N LYS A 212 -31.69 -5.68 -14.32
CA LYS A 212 -32.54 -6.90 -14.28
C LYS A 212 -33.06 -7.41 -15.64
N ASN A 213 -33.17 -6.53 -16.63
CA ASN A 213 -33.80 -6.87 -17.92
C ASN A 213 -32.83 -6.77 -19.10
N LYS A 214 -31.49 -6.79 -18.87
CA LYS A 214 -30.49 -6.64 -19.94
C LYS A 214 -29.44 -7.74 -19.90
N ASN A 215 -29.27 -8.44 -21.03
CA ASN A 215 -28.24 -9.50 -21.16
C ASN A 215 -26.80 -8.94 -21.06
N ASN A 216 -26.56 -7.68 -21.42
CA ASN A 216 -25.29 -6.97 -21.27
C ASN A 216 -25.57 -5.58 -20.71
N PRO A 217 -25.66 -5.42 -19.37
CA PRO A 217 -25.96 -4.16 -18.76
C PRO A 217 -24.82 -3.16 -18.96
N LYS A 218 -25.18 -1.95 -19.39
CA LYS A 218 -24.24 -0.82 -19.58
C LYS A 218 -24.58 0.32 -18.66
N CYS A 219 -23.56 1.05 -18.23
CA CYS A 219 -23.74 2.27 -17.45
C CYS A 219 -24.69 3.24 -18.16
N PRO A 220 -25.73 3.77 -17.49
CA PRO A 220 -26.67 4.70 -18.08
C PRO A 220 -26.02 5.94 -18.69
N GLU A 221 -24.92 6.43 -18.11
CA GLU A 221 -24.26 7.67 -18.55
C GLU A 221 -23.15 7.41 -19.57
N CYS A 222 -22.14 6.58 -19.24
CA CYS A 222 -20.96 6.41 -20.10
C CYS A 222 -20.97 5.15 -20.94
N ARG A 223 -21.99 4.30 -20.84
CA ARG A 223 -22.13 3.02 -21.57
C ARG A 223 -21.03 1.99 -21.30
N TYR A 224 -20.24 2.16 -20.25
CA TYR A 224 -19.29 1.16 -19.78
C TYR A 224 -20.02 -0.14 -19.41
N ASP A 225 -19.46 -1.29 -19.78
CA ASP A 225 -20.08 -2.60 -19.50
C ASP A 225 -20.07 -2.84 -17.98
N ILE A 226 -21.24 -3.18 -17.42
CA ILE A 226 -21.41 -3.40 -15.99
C ILE A 226 -21.33 -4.89 -15.72
N ASN A 227 -20.30 -5.30 -14.97
CA ASN A 227 -20.25 -6.63 -14.34
C ASN A 227 -20.73 -6.51 -12.90
N THR A 228 -21.47 -7.48 -12.41
CA THR A 228 -21.97 -7.52 -11.02
C THR A 228 -20.85 -7.42 -9.99
N ASP A 229 -19.66 -7.95 -10.33
CA ASP A 229 -18.47 -7.94 -9.48
C ASP A 229 -17.78 -6.55 -9.40
N ASP A 230 -18.14 -5.64 -10.31
CA ASP A 230 -17.58 -4.28 -10.37
C ASP A 230 -18.47 -3.24 -9.61
N MET A 231 -19.51 -3.70 -8.93
CA MET A 231 -20.45 -2.84 -8.19
C MET A 231 -20.02 -2.70 -6.73
N VAL A 232 -19.84 -1.46 -6.27
CA VAL A 232 -19.52 -1.15 -4.88
C VAL A 232 -20.70 -0.45 -4.22
N ALA A 233 -21.41 -1.14 -3.31
CA ALA A 233 -22.45 -0.52 -2.52
C ALA A 233 -21.83 0.45 -1.50
N ILE A 234 -22.27 1.71 -1.51
CA ILE A 234 -21.87 2.73 -0.54
C ILE A 234 -22.94 2.74 0.56
N THR A 235 -22.76 1.96 1.61
CA THR A 235 -23.68 1.94 2.75
C THR A 235 -23.16 2.85 3.86
N ASN A 236 -23.98 3.83 4.26
CA ASN A 236 -23.73 4.71 5.40
C ASN A 236 -24.38 4.21 6.70
N LYS A 237 -24.75 2.93 6.80
CA LYS A 237 -25.35 2.38 8.03
C LYS A 237 -24.87 0.98 8.33
N GLU A 238 -24.46 0.81 9.58
CA GLU A 238 -24.41 -0.44 10.29
C GLU A 238 -25.78 -1.13 10.23
N ASN A 239 -25.79 -2.42 9.96
CA ASN A 239 -26.93 -3.35 9.87
C ASN A 239 -27.51 -3.55 8.47
N ASP A 240 -26.84 -4.42 7.73
CA ASP A 240 -27.50 -5.51 7.00
C ASP A 240 -26.45 -6.56 6.63
N ILE A 241 -26.49 -7.66 7.37
CA ILE A 241 -25.68 -8.86 7.11
C ILE A 241 -26.30 -9.55 5.89
N ASN A 242 -25.77 -9.27 4.72
CA ASN A 242 -25.99 -10.06 3.51
C ASN A 242 -24.64 -10.36 2.81
N GLU A 243 -24.45 -11.58 2.42
CA GLU A 243 -23.24 -12.36 2.15
C GLU A 243 -22.27 -11.86 1.06
N ASN A 244 -22.28 -10.59 0.62
CA ASN A 244 -21.35 -10.07 -0.38
C ASN A 244 -20.93 -8.60 -0.17
N ILE A 245 -20.96 -8.10 1.05
CA ILE A 245 -20.50 -6.72 1.32
C ILE A 245 -19.01 -6.74 1.58
N LEU A 246 -18.22 -6.20 0.66
CA LEU A 246 -16.79 -5.99 0.86
C LEU A 246 -16.56 -5.08 2.09
N LEU A 247 -15.87 -5.60 3.08
CA LEU A 247 -15.47 -4.87 4.28
C LEU A 247 -14.27 -3.97 4.00
N SER A 248 -14.10 -2.91 4.79
CA SER A 248 -12.85 -2.16 4.78
C SER A 248 -11.67 -3.04 5.24
N LYS A 249 -10.43 -2.65 4.94
CA LYS A 249 -9.23 -3.39 5.43
C LYS A 249 -9.23 -3.51 6.95
N ILE A 250 -9.66 -2.46 7.67
CA ILE A 250 -9.70 -2.45 9.13
C ILE A 250 -10.79 -3.39 9.66
N ASP A 251 -11.99 -3.35 9.10
CA ASP A 251 -13.07 -4.24 9.53
C ASP A 251 -12.75 -5.71 9.19
N THR A 252 -12.12 -5.96 8.04
CA THR A 252 -11.64 -7.29 7.66
C THR A 252 -10.58 -7.80 8.66
N LEU A 253 -9.63 -6.94 9.07
CA LEU A 253 -8.63 -7.26 10.08
C LEU A 253 -9.30 -7.65 11.40
N ILE A 254 -10.23 -6.84 11.90
CA ILE A 254 -10.95 -7.10 13.15
C ILE A 254 -11.76 -8.40 13.06
N ASN A 255 -12.40 -8.63 11.93
CA ASN A 255 -13.17 -9.86 11.70
C ASN A 255 -12.28 -11.11 11.74
N ILE A 256 -11.12 -11.08 11.08
CA ILE A 256 -10.13 -12.17 11.13
C ILE A 256 -9.70 -12.46 12.57
N ILE A 257 -9.41 -11.42 13.37
CA ILE A 257 -8.97 -11.56 14.76
C ILE A 257 -10.08 -12.12 15.64
N LYS A 258 -11.33 -11.65 15.48
CA LYS A 258 -12.50 -12.11 16.26
C LYS A 258 -12.84 -13.57 15.97
N ASN A 259 -12.75 -13.99 14.70
CA ASN A 259 -13.07 -15.35 14.29
C ASN A 259 -12.06 -16.40 14.79
N LYS A 260 -10.94 -15.99 15.38
CA LYS A 260 -9.93 -16.91 15.95
C LYS A 260 -9.59 -16.52 17.38
N PRO A 261 -10.40 -16.93 18.37
CA PRO A 261 -10.23 -16.51 19.78
C PRO A 261 -8.84 -16.80 20.34
N ASN A 262 -8.25 -17.95 20.03
CA ASN A 262 -6.93 -18.39 20.52
C ASN A 262 -5.77 -17.97 19.56
N GLY A 263 -6.05 -17.18 18.55
CA GLY A 263 -5.03 -16.72 17.58
C GLY A 263 -4.09 -15.67 18.20
N LYS A 264 -2.82 -15.74 17.82
CA LYS A 264 -1.78 -14.75 18.11
C LYS A 264 -1.37 -14.08 16.81
N PHE A 265 -1.71 -12.81 16.68
CA PHE A 265 -1.63 -12.07 15.40
C PHE A 265 -0.48 -11.09 15.36
N LEU A 266 0.25 -11.10 14.25
CA LEU A 266 1.21 -10.05 13.90
C LEU A 266 0.63 -9.23 12.76
N VAL A 267 0.48 -7.93 12.94
CA VAL A 267 0.00 -7.01 11.89
C VAL A 267 1.18 -6.17 11.41
N PHE A 268 1.47 -6.30 10.12
CA PHE A 268 2.58 -5.58 9.48
C PHE A 268 2.09 -4.45 8.58
N SER A 269 2.75 -3.29 8.70
CA SER A 269 2.65 -2.17 7.76
C SER A 269 4.02 -1.51 7.57
N LYS A 270 4.26 -0.88 6.43
CA LYS A 270 5.42 0.00 6.19
C LYS A 270 5.27 1.36 6.87
N PHE A 271 4.05 1.79 7.15
CA PHE A 271 3.72 3.13 7.63
C PHE A 271 3.16 3.07 9.05
N GLU A 272 3.75 3.83 9.97
CA GLU A 272 3.30 3.89 11.36
C GLU A 272 1.90 4.50 11.50
N ASN A 273 1.60 5.53 10.69
CA ASN A 273 0.32 6.21 10.74
C ASN A 273 -0.87 5.27 10.41
N ALA A 274 -0.61 4.20 9.64
CA ALA A 274 -1.61 3.17 9.37
C ALA A 274 -2.14 2.51 10.66
N PHE A 275 -1.32 2.47 11.71
CA PHE A 275 -1.70 1.83 12.97
C PHE A 275 -2.69 2.65 13.79
N PHE A 276 -2.76 3.98 13.65
CA PHE A 276 -3.65 4.80 14.48
C PHE A 276 -5.10 4.34 14.40
N LYS A 277 -5.65 4.25 13.18
CA LYS A 277 -7.03 3.78 12.98
C LYS A 277 -7.22 2.30 13.38
N ILE A 278 -6.19 1.47 13.20
CA ILE A 278 -6.22 0.06 13.65
C ILE A 278 -6.30 0.01 15.18
N ILE A 279 -5.49 0.80 15.87
CA ILE A 279 -5.46 0.89 17.35
C ILE A 279 -6.81 1.32 17.90
N ASP A 280 -7.42 2.35 17.34
CA ASP A 280 -8.74 2.81 17.75
C ASP A 280 -9.78 1.68 17.63
N LYS A 281 -9.77 0.96 16.51
CA LYS A 281 -10.70 -0.15 16.27
C LYS A 281 -10.44 -1.37 17.16
N LEU A 282 -9.17 -1.65 17.49
CA LEU A 282 -8.80 -2.70 18.46
C LEU A 282 -9.32 -2.36 19.86
N LYS A 283 -9.18 -1.08 20.29
CA LYS A 283 -9.72 -0.59 21.56
C LYS A 283 -11.24 -0.70 21.63
N GLU A 284 -11.95 -0.23 20.59
CA GLU A 284 -13.43 -0.35 20.47
C GLU A 284 -13.87 -1.83 20.56
N SER A 285 -13.06 -2.74 20.04
CA SER A 285 -13.33 -4.18 20.04
C SER A 285 -12.86 -4.91 21.30
N ASN A 286 -12.31 -4.21 22.31
CA ASN A 286 -11.70 -4.77 23.52
C ASN A 286 -10.63 -5.83 23.23
N ILE A 287 -9.82 -5.64 22.18
CA ILE A 287 -8.71 -6.53 21.80
C ILE A 287 -7.42 -5.97 22.37
N ILE A 288 -6.73 -6.75 23.20
CA ILE A 288 -5.46 -6.35 23.80
C ILE A 288 -4.35 -6.44 22.74
N TYR A 289 -3.62 -5.36 22.56
CA TYR A 289 -2.56 -5.23 21.56
C TYR A 289 -1.29 -4.64 22.16
N GLY A 290 -0.17 -4.82 21.47
CA GLY A 290 1.12 -4.18 21.74
C GLY A 290 1.73 -3.62 20.48
N GLU A 291 2.45 -2.49 20.58
CA GLU A 291 3.23 -1.92 19.50
C GLU A 291 4.70 -2.24 19.70
N LEU A 292 5.30 -2.98 18.77
CA LEU A 292 6.71 -3.36 18.91
C LEU A 292 7.62 -2.21 18.42
N LYS A 293 7.79 -1.23 19.29
CA LYS A 293 8.63 -0.05 19.08
C LYS A 293 9.29 0.40 20.39
N GLY A 294 10.30 1.25 20.30
CA GLY A 294 11.01 1.82 21.45
C GLY A 294 12.30 1.06 21.80
N ASN A 295 12.65 1.05 23.10
CA ASN A 295 13.88 0.43 23.55
C ASN A 295 13.74 -1.11 23.67
N THR A 296 14.88 -1.80 23.74
CA THR A 296 14.94 -3.26 23.77
C THR A 296 14.18 -3.87 24.95
N SER A 297 14.28 -3.26 26.14
CA SER A 297 13.58 -3.76 27.34
C SER A 297 12.07 -3.70 27.18
N HIS A 298 11.54 -2.61 26.65
CA HIS A 298 10.11 -2.45 26.37
C HIS A 298 9.62 -3.48 25.35
N MET A 299 10.35 -3.64 24.25
CA MET A 299 10.02 -4.64 23.23
C MET A 299 10.04 -6.07 23.78
N MET A 300 10.99 -6.41 24.63
CA MET A 300 11.05 -7.72 25.28
C MET A 300 9.86 -7.98 26.21
N ASN A 301 9.41 -6.97 26.95
CA ASN A 301 8.22 -7.09 27.79
C ASN A 301 6.96 -7.38 26.94
N ILE A 302 6.76 -6.62 25.85
CA ILE A 302 5.64 -6.85 24.91
C ILE A 302 5.69 -8.27 24.33
N LEU A 303 6.88 -8.75 23.91
CA LEU A 303 7.05 -10.11 23.39
C LEU A 303 6.74 -11.18 24.44
N ASN A 304 7.15 -10.97 25.70
CA ASN A 304 6.85 -11.89 26.80
C ASN A 304 5.34 -11.93 27.09
N ASP A 305 4.67 -10.78 27.12
CA ASP A 305 3.22 -10.71 27.32
C ASP A 305 2.45 -11.36 26.16
N PHE A 306 2.92 -11.16 24.93
CA PHE A 306 2.36 -11.83 23.76
C PHE A 306 2.59 -13.35 23.83
N LYS A 307 3.76 -13.81 24.26
CA LYS A 307 4.06 -15.23 24.46
C LYS A 307 3.14 -15.86 25.51
N LYS A 308 2.88 -15.14 26.62
CA LYS A 308 1.97 -15.56 27.70
C LYS A 308 0.49 -15.41 27.36
N SER A 309 0.15 -14.93 26.16
CA SER A 309 -1.22 -14.65 25.70
C SER A 309 -1.96 -13.51 26.43
N ASN A 310 -1.22 -12.65 27.15
CA ASN A 310 -1.77 -11.41 27.71
C ASN A 310 -2.06 -10.37 26.60
N ILE A 311 -1.31 -10.42 25.51
CA ILE A 311 -1.50 -9.62 24.30
C ILE A 311 -1.91 -10.55 23.16
N LYS A 312 -2.95 -10.18 22.40
CA LYS A 312 -3.45 -10.95 21.27
C LYS A 312 -2.89 -10.50 19.93
N VAL A 313 -2.58 -9.22 19.80
CA VAL A 313 -2.14 -8.58 18.56
C VAL A 313 -0.86 -7.80 18.80
N ILE A 314 0.14 -8.01 17.95
CA ILE A 314 1.33 -7.14 17.87
C ILE A 314 1.29 -6.36 16.56
N LEU A 315 1.48 -5.04 16.66
CA LEU A 315 1.65 -4.13 15.54
C LEU A 315 3.14 -3.91 15.30
N LEU A 316 3.59 -4.15 14.06
CA LEU A 316 5.00 -4.01 13.66
C LEU A 316 5.15 -3.18 12.39
N ASN A 317 5.97 -2.14 12.49
CA ASN A 317 6.47 -1.48 11.30
C ASN A 317 7.63 -2.30 10.71
N THR A 318 7.55 -2.60 9.40
CA THR A 318 8.58 -3.41 8.71
C THR A 318 9.97 -2.79 8.72
N TYR A 319 10.08 -1.45 8.76
CA TYR A 319 11.37 -0.76 8.87
C TYR A 319 12.01 -0.86 10.25
N HIS A 320 11.18 -0.92 11.32
CA HIS A 320 11.64 -0.96 12.71
C HIS A 320 11.68 -2.38 13.27
N ALA A 321 11.11 -3.35 12.59
CA ALA A 321 11.23 -4.76 12.94
C ALA A 321 12.68 -5.24 12.73
N GLY A 322 13.63 -4.66 13.48
CA GLY A 322 15.06 -4.86 13.36
C GLY A 322 15.48 -6.33 13.25
N SER A 323 16.71 -6.58 12.79
CA SER A 323 17.26 -7.93 12.65
C SER A 323 17.26 -8.65 14.00
N GLY A 324 16.79 -9.90 14.04
CA GLY A 324 16.97 -10.79 15.17
C GLY A 324 15.76 -11.08 16.08
N ILE A 325 14.64 -10.35 15.95
CA ILE A 325 13.45 -10.62 16.77
C ILE A 325 12.82 -11.96 16.36
N ASP A 326 12.65 -12.88 17.31
CA ASP A 326 11.96 -14.15 17.13
C ASP A 326 10.52 -14.05 17.61
N ILE A 327 9.57 -14.22 16.69
CA ILE A 327 8.13 -14.21 16.96
C ILE A 327 7.49 -15.49 16.40
N SER A 328 8.22 -16.61 16.45
CA SER A 328 7.77 -17.91 15.91
C SER A 328 6.54 -18.47 16.62
N PHE A 329 6.19 -17.96 17.79
CA PHE A 329 4.98 -18.33 18.54
C PHE A 329 3.70 -17.63 18.06
N ALA A 330 3.77 -16.74 17.07
CA ALA A 330 2.59 -16.19 16.41
C ALA A 330 1.91 -17.26 15.55
N THR A 331 0.59 -17.29 15.53
CA THR A 331 -0.20 -18.23 14.71
C THR A 331 -0.58 -17.64 13.37
N ASP A 332 -0.71 -16.32 13.32
CA ASP A 332 -1.24 -15.57 12.17
C ASP A 332 -0.40 -14.33 11.88
N VAL A 333 -0.20 -14.06 10.61
CA VAL A 333 0.44 -12.84 10.10
C VAL A 333 -0.56 -12.11 9.20
N ILE A 334 -0.86 -10.86 9.51
CA ILE A 334 -1.70 -9.99 8.70
C ILE A 334 -0.81 -8.98 7.98
N ILE A 335 -0.84 -9.02 6.66
CA ILE A 335 -0.19 -8.07 5.76
C ILE A 335 -1.23 -7.01 5.38
N PHE A 336 -1.12 -5.83 5.99
CA PHE A 336 -2.17 -4.81 5.90
C PHE A 336 -2.27 -4.14 4.52
N HIS A 337 -1.16 -4.12 3.77
CA HIS A 337 -1.08 -3.65 2.37
C HIS A 337 0.08 -4.33 1.65
N THR A 338 0.12 -4.25 0.32
CA THR A 338 1.22 -4.81 -0.47
C THR A 338 2.55 -4.16 -0.09
N MET A 339 3.54 -4.98 0.29
CA MET A 339 4.84 -4.54 0.80
C MET A 339 6.04 -5.08 0.00
N GLY A 340 5.83 -5.71 -1.15
CA GLY A 340 6.89 -6.27 -1.98
C GLY A 340 7.84 -7.19 -1.20
N LEU A 341 9.14 -6.93 -1.27
CA LEU A 341 10.19 -7.73 -0.60
C LEU A 341 10.06 -7.73 0.93
N TYR A 342 9.53 -6.66 1.54
CA TYR A 342 9.34 -6.56 2.99
C TYR A 342 8.35 -7.60 3.54
N LYS A 343 7.41 -8.09 2.72
CA LYS A 343 6.53 -9.20 3.10
C LYS A 343 7.31 -10.45 3.49
N ASN A 344 8.32 -10.83 2.72
CA ASN A 344 9.13 -12.01 3.01
C ASN A 344 9.91 -11.86 4.32
N GLN A 345 10.41 -10.66 4.60
CA GLN A 345 11.07 -10.35 5.88
C GLN A 345 10.08 -10.42 7.04
N ALA A 346 8.89 -9.86 6.89
CA ALA A 346 7.82 -9.91 7.89
C ALA A 346 7.42 -11.36 8.21
N VAL A 347 7.11 -12.16 7.19
CA VAL A 347 6.76 -13.58 7.34
C VAL A 347 7.91 -14.39 7.96
N GLY A 348 9.15 -14.12 7.57
CA GLY A 348 10.35 -14.79 8.10
C GLY A 348 10.58 -14.55 9.61
N ARG A 349 9.93 -13.56 10.24
CA ARG A 349 9.96 -13.39 11.70
C ARG A 349 9.13 -14.43 12.44
N ALA A 350 8.02 -14.84 11.85
CA ALA A 350 7.12 -15.86 12.38
C ALA A 350 7.48 -17.25 11.86
N GLN A 351 7.90 -17.38 10.61
CA GLN A 351 8.26 -18.65 9.96
C GLN A 351 9.73 -18.97 10.21
N ARG A 352 10.02 -19.58 11.36
CA ARG A 352 11.39 -19.90 11.79
C ARG A 352 11.63 -21.40 11.91
N VAL A 353 12.91 -21.79 11.84
CA VAL A 353 13.36 -23.15 12.09
C VAL A 353 12.91 -23.61 13.48
N GLY A 354 12.33 -24.81 13.57
CA GLY A 354 11.73 -25.35 14.81
C GLY A 354 10.23 -25.10 14.95
N ARG A 355 9.60 -24.34 14.02
CA ARG A 355 8.15 -24.20 14.00
C ARG A 355 7.50 -25.54 13.61
N ILE A 356 6.54 -25.98 14.41
CA ILE A 356 5.77 -27.20 14.21
C ILE A 356 4.40 -26.87 13.60
N ASP A 357 3.74 -25.84 14.12
CA ASP A 357 2.40 -25.46 13.69
C ASP A 357 2.41 -24.66 12.40
N LYS A 358 1.34 -24.81 11.62
CA LYS A 358 1.14 -24.09 10.36
C LYS A 358 0.94 -22.60 10.63
N LEU A 359 1.63 -21.75 9.88
CA LEU A 359 1.44 -20.29 9.91
C LEU A 359 0.34 -19.88 8.91
N TYR A 360 -0.58 -19.02 9.34
CA TYR A 360 -1.60 -18.43 8.48
C TYR A 360 -1.20 -17.01 8.09
N ILE A 361 -1.22 -16.72 6.78
CA ILE A 361 -0.87 -15.41 6.24
C ILE A 361 -2.12 -14.82 5.61
N HIS A 362 -2.55 -13.66 6.11
CA HIS A 362 -3.73 -12.94 5.65
C HIS A 362 -3.28 -11.66 4.94
N ASN A 363 -3.46 -11.57 3.61
CA ASN A 363 -3.14 -10.39 2.84
C ASN A 363 -4.41 -9.57 2.63
N LEU A 364 -4.43 -8.34 3.13
CA LEU A 364 -5.55 -7.42 2.93
C LEU A 364 -5.28 -6.57 1.70
N CYS A 365 -6.07 -6.75 0.66
CA CYS A 365 -5.81 -6.17 -0.65
C CYS A 365 -7.00 -5.35 -1.13
N TYR A 366 -6.73 -4.22 -1.76
CA TYR A 366 -7.67 -3.63 -2.70
C TYR A 366 -7.55 -4.34 -4.06
N GLN A 367 -8.52 -4.13 -4.96
CA GLN A 367 -8.56 -4.81 -6.27
C GLN A 367 -7.22 -4.75 -7.03
N GLN A 368 -6.56 -3.61 -7.01
CA GLN A 368 -5.26 -3.39 -7.69
C GLN A 368 -4.05 -4.03 -7.01
N GLU A 369 -4.20 -4.47 -5.76
CA GLU A 369 -3.18 -5.15 -4.97
C GLU A 369 -3.29 -6.68 -5.06
N MET A 370 -4.38 -7.20 -5.66
CA MET A 370 -4.58 -8.64 -5.82
C MET A 370 -3.52 -9.22 -6.77
N PRO A 371 -2.95 -10.40 -6.47
CA PRO A 371 -2.05 -11.08 -7.40
C PRO A 371 -2.80 -11.43 -8.68
N THR A 372 -2.16 -11.18 -9.81
CA THR A 372 -2.64 -11.57 -11.14
C THR A 372 -2.50 -13.07 -11.35
#